data_1512dc497e28cef2c888920a0afc3ade
#
_entry.id   1512dc497e28cef2c888920a0afc3ade
#
_cell.length_a   1.000
_cell.length_b   1.000
_cell.length_c   1.000
_cell.angle_alpha   90.00
_cell.angle_beta   90.00
_cell.angle_gamma   90.00
#
_symmetry.space_group_name_H-M   'P 1'
#
loop_
_entity.id
_entity.type
_entity.pdbx_description
1 polymer ?
#
loop_
_entity_poly.entity_id
_entity_poly.type
_entity_poly.pdbx_seq_one_letter_code
_entity_poly.pdbx_strand_id
1 'polypeptide(L)'
;MRIDVISLLPEAFAPLLQLGVIGRAFSRGVAELHIHNPRDYSQDRYRKVDDQPYGGGAGMVLKPDPVFAAFEAIPQVGQRTTLLMTPQGQPLKQSDLDRWAKEANQLVVLCGHYEGFDERIRSLADEEISIGDFVLTGGELPAMAVINGVVRLLPGTVGAPASLEEESHRGFLLEHPQYTRPAVFRDMEVPSVLRSGDHGAIAQWRQEERQRRTQERRPDLYARWQAENAR
;
A
#
# COMPACT_ATOMS: atom_id res chain seq x y z
N MET A 1 4.79 3.45 14.38
CA MET A 1 5.04 4.23 13.14
C MET A 1 4.05 5.38 13.05
N ARG A 2 4.51 6.59 12.73
CA ARG A 2 3.62 7.73 12.46
C ARG A 2 3.29 7.80 10.96
N ILE A 3 2.02 8.05 10.63
CA ILE A 3 1.55 8.20 9.24
C ILE A 3 0.78 9.51 9.15
N ASP A 4 1.25 10.42 8.32
CA ASP A 4 0.63 11.69 8.02
C ASP A 4 0.12 11.65 6.58
N VAL A 5 -1.12 12.07 6.35
CA VAL A 5 -1.71 12.11 5.01
C VAL A 5 -2.16 13.53 4.70
N ILE A 6 -1.74 14.05 3.58
CA ILE A 6 -2.25 15.32 3.05
C ILE A 6 -3.34 15.00 2.03
N SER A 7 -4.60 15.33 2.36
CA SER A 7 -5.77 15.02 1.54
C SER A 7 -6.87 16.07 1.70
N LEU A 8 -7.62 16.31 0.62
CA LEU A 8 -8.82 17.17 0.64
C LEU A 8 -10.05 16.47 1.26
N LEU A 9 -9.98 15.13 1.45
CA LEU A 9 -11.08 14.29 1.92
C LEU A 9 -10.64 13.50 3.17
N PRO A 10 -10.43 14.15 4.31
CA PRO A 10 -9.97 13.50 5.54
C PRO A 10 -10.90 12.38 6.01
N GLU A 11 -12.20 12.51 5.79
CA GLU A 11 -13.23 11.53 6.15
C GLU A 11 -13.08 10.19 5.39
N ALA A 12 -12.42 10.18 4.22
CA ALA A 12 -12.18 8.96 3.46
C ALA A 12 -11.34 7.92 4.23
N PHE A 13 -10.52 8.38 5.18
CA PHE A 13 -9.61 7.51 5.94
C PHE A 13 -10.23 6.91 7.21
N ALA A 14 -11.40 7.37 7.64
CA ALA A 14 -12.08 6.86 8.83
C ALA A 14 -12.30 5.32 8.82
N PRO A 15 -12.64 4.66 7.69
CA PRO A 15 -12.78 3.21 7.64
C PRO A 15 -11.50 2.44 7.97
N LEU A 16 -10.29 2.98 7.68
CA LEU A 16 -9.02 2.31 8.02
C LEU A 16 -8.91 2.03 9.52
N LEU A 17 -9.39 2.94 10.36
CA LEU A 17 -9.34 2.82 11.81
C LEU A 17 -10.30 1.73 12.35
N GLN A 18 -11.19 1.22 11.50
CA GLN A 18 -12.17 0.17 11.83
C GLN A 18 -11.89 -1.16 11.14
N LEU A 19 -10.94 -1.20 10.19
CA LEU A 19 -10.63 -2.37 9.38
C LEU A 19 -9.89 -3.45 10.20
N GLY A 20 -10.60 -4.41 10.76
CA GLY A 20 -10.09 -5.69 11.29
C GLY A 20 -8.72 -5.62 11.97
N VAL A 21 -7.70 -6.20 11.34
CA VAL A 21 -6.32 -6.23 11.87
C VAL A 21 -5.69 -4.83 11.89
N ILE A 22 -5.92 -4.03 10.85
CA ILE A 22 -5.36 -2.68 10.71
C ILE A 22 -5.94 -1.74 11.76
N GLY A 23 -7.25 -1.74 11.96
CA GLY A 23 -7.91 -0.95 13.01
C GLY A 23 -7.39 -1.29 14.42
N ARG A 24 -7.13 -2.59 14.67
CA ARG A 24 -6.49 -3.01 15.94
C ARG A 24 -5.06 -2.51 16.08
N ALA A 25 -4.28 -2.43 15.01
CA ALA A 25 -2.93 -1.87 15.06
C ALA A 25 -2.95 -0.39 15.46
N PHE A 26 -3.85 0.40 14.88
CA PHE A 26 -4.06 1.80 15.27
C PHE A 26 -4.53 1.92 16.72
N SER A 27 -5.53 1.16 17.14
CA SER A 27 -6.06 1.23 18.51
C SER A 27 -5.04 0.81 19.59
N ARG A 28 -4.03 0.00 19.23
CA ARG A 28 -2.92 -0.41 20.11
C ARG A 28 -1.71 0.50 20.04
N GLY A 29 -1.74 1.55 19.22
CA GLY A 29 -0.62 2.47 19.06
C GLY A 29 0.58 1.88 18.28
N VAL A 30 0.41 0.79 17.53
CA VAL A 30 1.44 0.25 16.63
C VAL A 30 1.71 1.24 15.51
N ALA A 31 0.65 1.89 15.01
CA ALA A 31 0.73 3.02 14.11
C ALA A 31 -0.22 4.14 14.57
N GLU A 32 0.07 5.37 14.16
CA GLU A 32 -0.76 6.56 14.36
C GLU A 32 -1.06 7.19 13.02
N LEU A 33 -2.31 7.59 12.79
CA LEU A 33 -2.76 8.21 11.56
C LEU A 33 -3.20 9.66 11.82
N HIS A 34 -2.59 10.59 11.11
CA HIS A 34 -2.88 12.01 11.15
C HIS A 34 -3.23 12.50 9.74
N ILE A 35 -4.36 13.18 9.61
CA ILE A 35 -4.82 13.70 8.32
C ILE A 35 -4.77 15.22 8.33
N HIS A 36 -4.11 15.78 7.32
CA HIS A 36 -3.92 17.21 7.12
C HIS A 36 -4.72 17.65 5.90
N ASN A 37 -5.75 18.47 6.10
CA ASN A 37 -6.50 19.03 4.97
C ASN A 37 -5.83 20.33 4.50
N PRO A 38 -5.34 20.42 3.26
CA PRO A 38 -4.74 21.65 2.72
C PRO A 38 -5.65 22.88 2.83
N ARG A 39 -6.97 22.69 2.87
CA ARG A 39 -7.92 23.82 3.07
C ARG A 39 -7.71 24.56 4.39
N ASP A 40 -7.24 23.87 5.42
CA ASP A 40 -7.01 24.46 6.74
C ASP A 40 -5.74 25.33 6.78
N TYR A 41 -4.88 25.19 5.77
CA TYR A 41 -3.62 25.93 5.60
C TYR A 41 -3.73 26.99 4.49
N SER A 42 -4.85 27.07 3.80
CA SER A 42 -5.06 28.07 2.76
C SER A 42 -5.26 29.47 3.38
N GLN A 43 -4.52 30.44 2.87
CA GLN A 43 -4.67 31.86 3.23
C GLN A 43 -5.81 32.58 2.46
N ASP A 44 -6.41 31.88 1.50
CA ASP A 44 -7.54 32.41 0.74
C ASP A 44 -8.79 32.51 1.62
N ARG A 45 -9.55 33.59 1.47
CA ARG A 45 -10.80 33.88 2.22
C ARG A 45 -11.81 32.73 2.12
N TYR A 46 -11.85 32.07 0.98
CA TYR A 46 -12.76 30.95 0.70
C TYR A 46 -12.10 29.59 0.85
N ARG A 47 -10.88 29.53 1.43
CA ARG A 47 -10.07 28.31 1.60
C ARG A 47 -9.83 27.56 0.29
N LYS A 48 -9.63 28.30 -0.80
CA LYS A 48 -9.30 27.72 -2.10
C LYS A 48 -7.98 27.00 -2.06
N VAL A 49 -7.94 25.82 -2.68
CA VAL A 49 -6.77 24.93 -2.75
C VAL A 49 -6.41 24.53 -4.18
N ASP A 50 -7.20 25.00 -5.15
CA ASP A 50 -7.09 24.70 -6.57
C ASP A 50 -7.22 25.96 -7.41
N ASP A 51 -6.68 25.92 -8.63
CA ASP A 51 -6.82 26.99 -9.61
C ASP A 51 -6.72 26.44 -11.03
N GLN A 52 -7.02 27.30 -12.03
CA GLN A 52 -6.91 26.93 -13.43
C GLN A 52 -5.43 26.68 -13.83
N PRO A 53 -5.15 25.66 -14.67
CA PRO A 53 -3.79 25.42 -15.12
C PRO A 53 -3.26 26.57 -16.00
N TYR A 54 -1.99 26.92 -15.84
CA TYR A 54 -1.31 27.76 -16.80
C TYR A 54 -1.30 27.10 -18.19
N GLY A 55 -1.48 27.89 -19.22
CA GLY A 55 -1.61 27.38 -20.59
C GLY A 55 -3.03 27.01 -20.97
N GLY A 56 -3.99 27.11 -20.06
CA GLY A 56 -5.39 26.73 -20.26
C GLY A 56 -5.61 25.23 -20.23
N GLY A 57 -6.83 24.80 -20.44
CA GLY A 57 -7.27 23.40 -20.37
C GLY A 57 -8.52 23.23 -19.53
N ALA A 58 -9.06 22.03 -19.51
CA ALA A 58 -10.20 21.67 -18.67
C ALA A 58 -9.73 21.33 -17.26
N GLY A 59 -10.60 21.54 -16.27
CA GLY A 59 -10.37 21.14 -14.88
C GLY A 59 -9.55 22.15 -14.07
N MET A 60 -9.12 21.72 -12.90
CA MET A 60 -8.41 22.50 -11.90
C MET A 60 -7.17 21.73 -11.45
N VAL A 61 -6.18 22.43 -10.91
CA VAL A 61 -4.92 21.87 -10.41
C VAL A 61 -4.74 22.28 -8.95
N LEU A 62 -4.29 21.35 -8.10
CA LEU A 62 -3.98 21.67 -6.70
C LEU A 62 -2.84 22.68 -6.61
N LYS A 63 -3.10 23.77 -5.90
CA LYS A 63 -2.14 24.86 -5.68
C LYS A 63 -1.00 24.42 -4.77
N PRO A 64 0.24 24.90 -5.01
CA PRO A 64 1.38 24.54 -4.19
C PRO A 64 1.31 25.14 -2.77
N ASP A 65 0.91 26.40 -2.63
CA ASP A 65 0.94 27.11 -1.36
C ASP A 65 0.22 26.38 -0.20
N PRO A 66 -1.05 25.93 -0.29
CA PRO A 66 -1.69 25.24 0.82
C PRO A 66 -1.12 23.83 1.08
N VAL A 67 -0.60 23.16 0.04
CA VAL A 67 0.01 21.83 0.20
C VAL A 67 1.37 21.94 0.88
N PHE A 68 2.21 22.90 0.50
CA PHE A 68 3.47 23.17 1.17
C PHE A 68 3.26 23.57 2.63
N ALA A 69 2.31 24.47 2.91
CA ALA A 69 2.01 24.88 4.28
C ALA A 69 1.52 23.71 5.15
N ALA A 70 0.68 22.83 4.59
CA ALA A 70 0.26 21.59 5.27
C ALA A 70 1.45 20.67 5.55
N PHE A 71 2.34 20.48 4.58
CA PHE A 71 3.53 19.63 4.71
C PHE A 71 4.51 20.17 5.75
N GLU A 72 4.80 21.47 5.71
CA GLU A 72 5.70 22.15 6.65
C GLU A 72 5.19 22.15 8.10
N ALA A 73 3.87 22.09 8.29
CA ALA A 73 3.26 21.98 9.61
C ALA A 73 3.40 20.56 10.22
N ILE A 74 3.77 19.54 9.44
CA ILE A 74 3.95 18.17 9.93
C ILE A 74 5.29 18.07 10.68
N PRO A 75 5.28 17.75 11.98
CA PRO A 75 6.52 17.55 12.72
C PRO A 75 7.29 16.35 12.18
N GLN A 76 8.60 16.48 12.03
CA GLN A 76 9.44 15.36 11.63
C GLN A 76 9.69 14.43 12.81
N VAL A 77 9.46 13.12 12.58
CA VAL A 77 9.68 12.06 13.58
C VAL A 77 10.60 11.00 13.01
N GLY A 78 11.86 11.05 13.39
CA GLY A 78 12.88 10.11 12.92
C GLY A 78 13.09 10.16 11.41
N GLN A 79 13.28 8.97 10.80
CA GLN A 79 13.41 8.84 9.36
C GLN A 79 12.04 8.96 8.69
N ARG A 80 11.88 10.02 7.89
CA ARG A 80 10.66 10.31 7.12
C ARG A 80 10.84 9.81 5.69
N THR A 81 9.79 9.24 5.14
CA THR A 81 9.64 9.00 3.69
C THR A 81 8.35 9.65 3.23
N THR A 82 8.43 10.47 2.18
CA THR A 82 7.29 11.18 1.59
C THR A 82 6.91 10.55 0.27
N LEU A 83 5.67 10.12 0.14
CA LEU A 83 5.12 9.44 -1.02
C LEU A 83 4.09 10.33 -1.72
N LEU A 84 4.20 10.50 -3.02
CA LEU A 84 3.21 11.15 -3.86
C LEU A 84 2.39 10.08 -4.59
N MET A 85 1.09 10.05 -4.35
CA MET A 85 0.21 9.12 -5.05
C MET A 85 -0.18 9.70 -6.41
N THR A 86 0.30 9.08 -7.48
CA THR A 86 0.10 9.56 -8.86
C THR A 86 0.09 8.40 -9.85
N PRO A 87 -0.76 8.42 -10.90
CA PRO A 87 -0.70 7.40 -11.96
C PRO A 87 0.61 7.42 -12.78
N GLN A 88 1.39 8.50 -12.67
CA GLN A 88 2.70 8.64 -13.33
C GLN A 88 3.86 8.03 -12.52
N GLY A 89 3.60 7.59 -11.29
CA GLY A 89 4.59 7.04 -10.37
C GLY A 89 5.06 5.64 -10.73
N GLN A 90 6.07 5.17 -10.00
CA GLN A 90 6.54 3.79 -10.11
C GLN A 90 5.47 2.81 -9.62
N PRO A 91 5.26 1.66 -10.31
CA PRO A 91 4.32 0.65 -9.85
C PRO A 91 4.67 0.12 -8.47
N LEU A 92 3.71 0.21 -7.53
CA LEU A 92 3.84 -0.29 -6.16
C LEU A 92 4.14 -1.80 -6.14
N LYS A 93 5.14 -2.21 -5.36
CA LYS A 93 5.51 -3.60 -5.16
C LYS A 93 5.52 -3.94 -3.66
N GLN A 94 5.43 -5.24 -3.36
CA GLN A 94 5.56 -5.72 -1.97
C GLN A 94 6.88 -5.30 -1.33
N SER A 95 7.98 -5.29 -2.09
CA SER A 95 9.30 -4.84 -1.63
C SER A 95 9.33 -3.39 -1.15
N ASP A 96 8.50 -2.52 -1.71
CA ASP A 96 8.41 -1.12 -1.29
C ASP A 96 7.72 -1.02 0.07
N LEU A 97 6.62 -1.77 0.24
CA LEU A 97 5.91 -1.86 1.52
C LEU A 97 6.82 -2.42 2.62
N ASP A 98 7.59 -3.47 2.32
CA ASP A 98 8.55 -4.09 3.25
C ASP A 98 9.64 -3.10 3.66
N ARG A 99 10.19 -2.35 2.70
CA ARG A 99 11.22 -1.34 2.94
C ARG A 99 10.69 -0.22 3.83
N TRP A 100 9.54 0.37 3.50
CA TRP A 100 8.96 1.43 4.33
C TRP A 100 8.57 0.95 5.72
N ALA A 101 8.02 -0.27 5.86
CA ALA A 101 7.71 -0.84 7.17
C ALA A 101 8.94 -1.05 8.06
N LYS A 102 10.11 -1.33 7.45
CA LYS A 102 11.37 -1.59 8.14
C LYS A 102 12.17 -0.33 8.45
N GLU A 103 12.21 0.61 7.51
CA GLU A 103 13.15 1.73 7.52
C GLU A 103 12.53 3.04 8.00
N ALA A 104 11.24 3.29 7.68
CA ALA A 104 10.60 4.55 8.03
C ALA A 104 10.06 4.58 9.47
N ASN A 105 10.34 5.66 10.18
CA ASN A 105 9.64 5.99 11.43
C ASN A 105 8.34 6.75 11.14
N GLN A 106 8.33 7.48 10.02
CA GLN A 106 7.24 8.33 9.58
C GLN A 106 7.03 8.20 8.07
N LEU A 107 5.78 8.00 7.66
CA LEU A 107 5.34 8.15 6.27
C LEU A 107 4.52 9.42 6.13
N VAL A 108 4.81 10.22 5.12
CA VAL A 108 3.94 11.31 4.68
C VAL A 108 3.40 10.94 3.30
N VAL A 109 2.07 10.92 3.13
CA VAL A 109 1.43 10.51 1.88
C VAL A 109 0.65 11.70 1.31
N LEU A 110 1.03 12.13 0.11
CA LEU A 110 0.39 13.22 -0.62
C LEU A 110 -0.67 12.65 -1.57
N CYS A 111 -1.94 13.00 -1.33
CA CYS A 111 -3.07 12.57 -2.17
C CYS A 111 -3.42 13.66 -3.18
N GLY A 112 -3.30 13.35 -4.48
CA GLY A 112 -3.75 14.21 -5.57
C GLY A 112 -5.26 14.24 -5.72
N HIS A 113 -5.76 15.33 -6.33
CA HIS A 113 -7.16 15.48 -6.68
C HIS A 113 -7.28 16.34 -7.94
N TYR A 114 -8.47 16.41 -8.57
CA TYR A 114 -8.71 17.15 -9.80
C TYR A 114 -7.86 16.64 -10.98
N GLU A 115 -7.21 17.54 -11.74
CA GLU A 115 -6.27 17.18 -12.81
C GLU A 115 -4.87 16.83 -12.27
N GLY A 116 -4.67 16.90 -10.95
CA GLY A 116 -3.43 16.58 -10.26
C GLY A 116 -2.86 17.75 -9.46
N PHE A 117 -1.56 17.69 -9.23
CA PHE A 117 -0.80 18.66 -8.46
C PHE A 117 -0.14 19.70 -9.37
N ASP A 118 0.05 20.92 -8.85
CA ASP A 118 1.09 21.78 -9.39
C ASP A 118 2.45 21.06 -9.35
N GLU A 119 3.19 21.12 -10.46
CA GLU A 119 4.43 20.35 -10.63
C GLU A 119 5.46 20.58 -9.51
N ARG A 120 5.45 21.79 -8.90
CA ARG A 120 6.33 22.14 -7.79
C ARG A 120 6.11 21.28 -6.54
N ILE A 121 4.91 20.74 -6.33
CA ILE A 121 4.58 19.86 -5.18
C ILE A 121 5.39 18.57 -5.22
N ARG A 122 5.79 18.10 -6.41
CA ARG A 122 6.65 16.89 -6.57
C ARG A 122 7.98 17.02 -5.84
N SER A 123 8.50 18.25 -5.66
CA SER A 123 9.73 18.46 -4.90
C SER A 123 9.65 18.09 -3.42
N LEU A 124 8.44 17.88 -2.88
CA LEU A 124 8.24 17.41 -1.50
C LEU A 124 8.36 15.89 -1.38
N ALA A 125 8.21 15.15 -2.49
CA ALA A 125 8.16 13.70 -2.48
C ALA A 125 9.56 13.09 -2.64
N ASP A 126 9.83 12.08 -1.84
CA ASP A 126 10.99 11.19 -2.02
C ASP A 126 10.69 10.17 -3.13
N GLU A 127 9.43 9.73 -3.23
CA GLU A 127 8.99 8.71 -4.18
C GLU A 127 7.59 9.03 -4.73
N GLU A 128 7.40 8.76 -6.02
CA GLU A 128 6.12 8.84 -6.72
C GLU A 128 5.60 7.43 -6.98
N ILE A 129 4.39 7.13 -6.52
CA ILE A 129 3.85 5.76 -6.50
C ILE A 129 2.53 5.67 -7.25
N SER A 130 2.43 4.68 -8.14
CA SER A 130 1.22 4.24 -8.81
C SER A 130 0.78 2.87 -8.30
N ILE A 131 -0.53 2.67 -8.14
CA ILE A 131 -1.08 1.34 -7.81
C ILE A 131 -1.51 0.53 -9.04
N GLY A 132 -1.25 1.05 -10.25
CA GLY A 132 -1.55 0.37 -11.51
C GLY A 132 -1.80 1.33 -12.66
N ASP A 133 -1.91 0.79 -13.87
CA ASP A 133 -2.10 1.53 -15.12
C ASP A 133 -3.58 1.91 -15.32
N PHE A 134 -4.12 2.69 -14.40
CA PHE A 134 -5.48 3.24 -14.45
C PHE A 134 -5.56 4.54 -13.65
N VAL A 135 -6.59 5.34 -13.91
CA VAL A 135 -6.79 6.62 -13.25
C VAL A 135 -7.97 6.55 -12.30
N LEU A 136 -7.80 7.13 -11.12
CA LEU A 136 -8.84 7.32 -10.09
C LEU A 136 -9.13 8.82 -9.91
N THR A 137 -10.23 9.14 -9.26
CA THR A 137 -10.64 10.53 -9.00
C THR A 137 -9.76 11.25 -7.96
N GLY A 138 -8.97 10.51 -7.18
CA GLY A 138 -8.09 11.06 -6.14
C GLY A 138 -7.09 10.04 -5.63
N GLY A 139 -6.12 10.52 -4.84
CA GLY A 139 -5.05 9.72 -4.25
C GLY A 139 -5.43 8.97 -2.97
N GLU A 140 -6.64 9.14 -2.46
CA GLU A 140 -7.07 8.59 -1.16
C GLU A 140 -7.09 7.05 -1.16
N LEU A 141 -7.68 6.41 -2.19
CA LEU A 141 -7.71 4.94 -2.30
C LEU A 141 -6.31 4.34 -2.47
N PRO A 142 -5.44 4.87 -3.35
CA PRO A 142 -4.04 4.48 -3.40
C PRO A 142 -3.31 4.64 -2.05
N ALA A 143 -3.49 5.76 -1.38
CA ALA A 143 -2.90 6.01 -0.05
C ALA A 143 -3.38 4.97 0.98
N MET A 144 -4.68 4.65 1.01
CA MET A 144 -5.23 3.62 1.88
C MET A 144 -4.64 2.24 1.59
N ALA A 145 -4.39 1.90 0.31
CA ALA A 145 -3.74 0.64 -0.06
C ALA A 145 -2.30 0.58 0.48
N VAL A 146 -1.52 1.66 0.33
CA VAL A 146 -0.16 1.77 0.88
C VAL A 146 -0.19 1.66 2.41
N ILE A 147 -1.04 2.42 3.09
CA ILE A 147 -1.15 2.41 4.55
C ILE A 147 -1.50 1.00 5.06
N ASN A 148 -2.49 0.35 4.45
CA ASN A 148 -2.86 -1.02 4.79
C ASN A 148 -1.68 -1.98 4.62
N GLY A 149 -1.01 -1.91 3.46
CA GLY A 149 0.14 -2.75 3.14
C GLY A 149 1.32 -2.58 4.09
N VAL A 150 1.62 -1.35 4.51
CA VAL A 150 2.70 -1.07 5.46
C VAL A 150 2.32 -1.46 6.89
N VAL A 151 1.15 -1.03 7.37
CA VAL A 151 0.73 -1.26 8.77
C VAL A 151 0.61 -2.74 9.09
N ARG A 152 0.14 -3.59 8.13
CA ARG A 152 0.08 -5.04 8.35
C ARG A 152 1.44 -5.70 8.58
N LEU A 153 2.53 -5.09 8.09
CA LEU A 153 3.90 -5.58 8.22
C LEU A 153 4.58 -5.15 9.54
N LEU A 154 4.01 -4.16 10.23
CA LEU A 154 4.58 -3.69 11.48
C LEU A 154 4.51 -4.76 12.58
N PRO A 155 5.58 -4.94 13.38
CA PRO A 155 5.59 -5.87 14.51
C PRO A 155 4.39 -5.65 15.44
N GLY A 156 3.70 -6.73 15.79
CA GLY A 156 2.52 -6.68 16.67
C GLY A 156 1.18 -6.43 15.96
N THR A 157 1.17 -6.23 14.64
CA THR A 157 -0.06 -6.08 13.86
C THR A 157 -0.72 -7.43 13.59
N VAL A 158 -0.01 -8.39 13.03
CA VAL A 158 -0.50 -9.75 12.76
C VAL A 158 -0.08 -10.71 13.86
N GLY A 159 -0.98 -11.67 14.20
CA GLY A 159 -0.75 -12.60 15.30
C GLY A 159 0.28 -13.69 15.01
N ALA A 160 0.54 -14.02 13.74
CA ALA A 160 1.50 -15.03 13.31
C ALA A 160 2.44 -14.46 12.24
N PRO A 161 3.61 -13.88 12.63
CA PRO A 161 4.56 -13.30 11.66
C PRO A 161 5.02 -14.28 10.58
N ALA A 162 5.13 -15.59 10.90
CA ALA A 162 5.48 -16.63 9.93
C ALA A 162 4.49 -16.73 8.75
N SER A 163 3.23 -16.31 8.94
CA SER A 163 2.26 -16.29 7.83
C SER A 163 2.61 -15.30 6.73
N LEU A 164 3.40 -14.27 7.05
CA LEU A 164 3.86 -13.28 6.09
C LEU A 164 4.95 -13.81 5.15
N GLU A 165 5.68 -14.84 5.55
CA GLU A 165 6.83 -15.36 4.79
C GLU A 165 6.42 -16.16 3.55
N GLU A 166 5.27 -16.84 3.60
CA GLU A 166 4.77 -17.69 2.51
C GLU A 166 3.78 -17.00 1.58
N GLU A 167 3.48 -15.72 1.80
CA GLU A 167 2.53 -14.96 1.01
C GLU A 167 2.99 -14.74 -0.44
N SER A 168 2.01 -14.46 -1.31
CA SER A 168 2.27 -14.06 -2.70
C SER A 168 3.22 -12.87 -2.77
N HIS A 169 4.09 -12.87 -3.78
CA HIS A 169 5.14 -11.86 -4.03
C HIS A 169 6.34 -11.90 -3.07
N ARG A 170 6.41 -12.87 -2.17
CA ARG A 170 7.61 -13.22 -1.43
C ARG A 170 8.48 -14.17 -2.27
N GLY A 171 9.72 -13.76 -2.61
CA GLY A 171 10.62 -14.56 -3.45
C GLY A 171 10.08 -14.87 -4.85
N PHE A 172 9.30 -13.96 -5.43
CA PHE A 172 8.68 -14.05 -6.76
C PHE A 172 7.64 -15.17 -6.96
N LEU A 173 7.30 -15.97 -5.97
CA LEU A 173 6.25 -16.97 -6.11
C LEU A 173 4.89 -16.44 -5.59
N LEU A 174 3.83 -16.93 -6.20
CA LEU A 174 2.48 -16.83 -5.66
C LEU A 174 2.29 -17.85 -4.53
N GLU A 175 1.35 -17.59 -3.66
CA GLU A 175 0.96 -18.49 -2.58
C GLU A 175 0.32 -19.77 -3.11
N HIS A 176 0.51 -20.89 -2.39
CA HIS A 176 -0.16 -22.17 -2.67
C HIS A 176 -1.67 -22.09 -2.43
N PRO A 177 -2.49 -23.01 -2.96
CA PRO A 177 -3.92 -23.07 -2.68
C PRO A 177 -4.20 -23.36 -1.21
N GLN A 178 -5.08 -22.57 -0.61
CA GLN A 178 -5.55 -22.76 0.76
C GLN A 178 -6.87 -23.53 0.77
N TYR A 179 -7.00 -24.47 1.70
CA TYR A 179 -8.21 -25.26 1.91
C TYR A 179 -8.62 -25.21 3.38
N THR A 180 -9.94 -25.24 3.63
CA THR A 180 -10.52 -25.34 4.96
C THR A 180 -11.62 -26.40 4.99
N ARG A 181 -12.21 -26.65 6.14
CA ARG A 181 -13.34 -27.57 6.31
C ARG A 181 -14.59 -27.10 5.57
N PRO A 182 -15.41 -28.01 5.04
CA PRO A 182 -15.32 -29.47 5.09
C PRO A 182 -14.31 -30.06 4.10
N ALA A 183 -13.90 -31.34 4.32
CA ALA A 183 -12.93 -32.03 3.46
C ALA A 183 -13.46 -32.31 2.05
N VAL A 184 -14.78 -32.40 1.88
CA VAL A 184 -15.47 -32.53 0.58
C VAL A 184 -16.58 -31.49 0.55
N PHE A 185 -16.64 -30.71 -0.53
CA PHE A 185 -17.71 -29.75 -0.77
C PHE A 185 -18.11 -29.75 -2.24
N ARG A 186 -19.36 -30.13 -2.54
CA ARG A 186 -19.90 -30.27 -3.91
C ARG A 186 -18.99 -31.10 -4.82
N ASP A 187 -18.65 -32.29 -4.39
CA ASP A 187 -17.75 -33.25 -5.05
C ASP A 187 -16.30 -32.77 -5.29
N MET A 188 -15.95 -31.63 -4.74
CA MET A 188 -14.57 -31.12 -4.72
C MET A 188 -13.88 -31.52 -3.43
N GLU A 189 -12.79 -32.26 -3.54
CA GLU A 189 -12.05 -32.76 -2.37
C GLU A 189 -10.82 -31.90 -2.05
N VAL A 190 -10.53 -31.80 -0.74
CA VAL A 190 -9.23 -31.31 -0.27
C VAL A 190 -8.17 -32.36 -0.62
N PRO A 191 -7.03 -31.99 -1.22
CA PRO A 191 -5.95 -32.92 -1.52
C PRO A 191 -5.57 -33.80 -0.32
N SER A 192 -5.44 -35.09 -0.56
CA SER A 192 -5.19 -36.10 0.52
C SER A 192 -3.91 -35.82 1.29
N VAL A 193 -2.86 -35.28 0.62
CA VAL A 193 -1.60 -34.88 1.24
C VAL A 193 -1.80 -33.87 2.36
N LEU A 194 -2.73 -32.91 2.21
CA LEU A 194 -3.02 -31.90 3.24
C LEU A 194 -3.74 -32.47 4.47
N ARG A 195 -4.26 -33.70 4.37
CA ARG A 195 -4.96 -34.43 5.45
C ARG A 195 -4.09 -35.55 6.04
N SER A 196 -2.89 -35.80 5.51
CA SER A 196 -2.03 -36.89 5.91
C SER A 196 -1.37 -36.73 7.29
N GLY A 197 -1.14 -35.50 7.72
CA GLY A 197 -0.30 -35.19 8.89
C GLY A 197 1.21 -35.26 8.60
N ASP A 198 1.63 -35.65 7.39
CA ASP A 198 3.03 -35.65 6.96
C ASP A 198 3.46 -34.22 6.59
N HIS A 199 4.12 -33.54 7.53
CA HIS A 199 4.57 -32.17 7.34
C HIS A 199 5.58 -32.02 6.20
N GLY A 200 6.41 -33.04 5.92
CA GLY A 200 7.38 -33.04 4.83
C GLY A 200 6.66 -33.05 3.47
N ALA A 201 5.75 -34.04 3.29
CA ALA A 201 4.94 -34.11 2.07
C ALA A 201 4.06 -32.89 1.86
N ILE A 202 3.51 -32.32 2.93
CA ILE A 202 2.72 -31.08 2.86
C ILE A 202 3.57 -29.91 2.39
N ALA A 203 4.78 -29.73 2.95
CA ALA A 203 5.69 -28.64 2.56
C ALA A 203 6.12 -28.78 1.08
N GLN A 204 6.45 -29.99 0.64
CA GLN A 204 6.79 -30.23 -0.75
C GLN A 204 5.62 -29.91 -1.69
N TRP A 205 4.41 -30.41 -1.38
CA TRP A 205 3.21 -30.12 -2.18
C TRP A 205 2.92 -28.61 -2.27
N ARG A 206 3.06 -27.87 -1.15
CA ARG A 206 2.89 -26.41 -1.14
C ARG A 206 3.87 -25.73 -2.08
N GLN A 207 5.14 -26.14 -2.04
CA GLN A 207 6.18 -25.57 -2.91
C GLN A 207 5.92 -25.87 -4.40
N GLU A 208 5.51 -27.08 -4.74
CA GLU A 208 5.14 -27.47 -6.10
C GLU A 208 3.95 -26.65 -6.60
N GLU A 209 2.91 -26.48 -5.77
CA GLU A 209 1.74 -25.68 -6.12
C GLU A 209 2.05 -24.19 -6.27
N ARG A 210 2.95 -23.63 -5.46
CA ARG A 210 3.44 -22.25 -5.64
C ARG A 210 4.09 -22.07 -7.00
N GLN A 211 4.99 -22.98 -7.38
CA GLN A 211 5.68 -22.94 -8.68
C GLN A 211 4.69 -23.07 -9.84
N ARG A 212 3.83 -24.09 -9.80
CA ARG A 212 2.82 -24.33 -10.84
C ARG A 212 1.90 -23.13 -11.02
N ARG A 213 1.33 -22.60 -9.94
CA ARG A 213 0.45 -21.41 -10.00
C ARG A 213 1.17 -20.17 -10.53
N THR A 214 2.41 -19.97 -10.13
CA THR A 214 3.19 -18.83 -10.59
C THR A 214 3.48 -18.96 -12.08
N GLN A 215 3.87 -20.13 -12.54
CA GLN A 215 4.11 -20.40 -13.96
C GLN A 215 2.85 -20.14 -14.81
N GLU A 216 1.69 -20.60 -14.35
CA GLU A 216 0.42 -20.46 -15.07
C GLU A 216 -0.12 -19.02 -15.08
N ARG A 217 -0.02 -18.31 -13.96
CA ARG A 217 -0.72 -17.02 -13.77
C ARG A 217 0.18 -15.80 -13.89
N ARG A 218 1.46 -15.96 -13.58
CA ARG A 218 2.46 -14.90 -13.59
C ARG A 218 3.80 -15.43 -14.13
N PRO A 219 3.84 -15.79 -15.44
CA PRO A 219 5.06 -16.31 -16.07
C PRO A 219 6.24 -15.34 -15.98
N ASP A 220 5.98 -14.04 -15.91
CA ASP A 220 6.96 -12.99 -15.65
C ASP A 220 7.68 -13.15 -14.30
N LEU A 221 6.92 -13.44 -13.24
CA LEU A 221 7.49 -13.70 -11.90
C LEU A 221 8.20 -15.07 -11.85
N TYR A 222 7.63 -16.07 -12.52
CA TYR A 222 8.24 -17.40 -12.57
C TYR A 222 9.62 -17.39 -13.22
N ALA A 223 9.76 -16.66 -14.34
CA ALA A 223 11.05 -16.50 -15.00
C ALA A 223 12.09 -15.81 -14.09
N ARG A 224 11.68 -14.81 -13.30
CA ARG A 224 12.55 -14.15 -12.31
C ARG A 224 12.96 -15.11 -11.19
N TRP A 225 12.01 -15.87 -10.67
CA TRP A 225 12.28 -16.89 -9.65
C TRP A 225 13.29 -17.94 -10.15
N GLN A 226 13.15 -18.44 -11.39
CA GLN A 226 14.09 -19.38 -12.00
C GLN A 226 15.50 -18.77 -12.10
N ALA A 227 15.61 -17.49 -12.52
CA ALA A 227 16.90 -16.82 -12.66
C ALA A 227 17.66 -16.65 -11.33
N GLU A 228 16.92 -16.45 -10.22
CA GLU A 228 17.53 -16.39 -8.88
C GLU A 228 17.95 -17.75 -8.33
N ASN A 229 17.17 -18.81 -8.61
CA ASN A 229 17.44 -20.14 -8.10
C ASN A 229 18.38 -20.99 -8.99
N ALA A 230 18.78 -20.44 -10.16
CA ALA A 230 19.78 -21.06 -11.05
C ALA A 230 21.22 -20.63 -10.71
N ARG A 231 21.41 -19.75 -9.72
CA ARG A 231 22.72 -19.28 -9.21
C ARG A 231 23.12 -20.04 -7.95
#